data_c336d82d07574373394d491e66675525
#
_entry.id   c336d82d07574373394d491e66675525
#
_cell.length_a   1.000
_cell.length_b   1.000
_cell.length_c   1.000
_cell.angle_alpha   90.00
_cell.angle_beta   90.00
_cell.angle_gamma   90.00
#
_symmetry.space_group_name_H-M   'P 1'
#
loop_
_entity.id
_entity.type
_entity.pdbx_description
1 polymer ?
#
loop_
_entity_poly.entity_id
_entity_poly.type
_entity_poly.pdbx_seq_one_letter_code
_entity_poly.pdbx_strand_id
1 'polypeptide(L)'
;MNRILVILTIDTENLPSNFPEILKHEREVVAQWKKEGFLEQLFLRPTKNGAVLLLKDIDLEKANQLITTLPFYQLKKSIEVLPLIKDQEI
;
A
#
# COMPACT_ATOMS: atom_id res chain seq x y z
N MET A 1 -13.02 -8.08 -13.62
CA MET A 1 -11.82 -8.48 -12.87
C MET A 1 -11.71 -7.62 -11.61
N ASN A 2 -11.37 -8.24 -10.52
CA ASN A 2 -11.35 -7.57 -9.23
C ASN A 2 -10.03 -6.87 -9.00
N ARG A 3 -10.11 -5.72 -8.33
CA ARG A 3 -8.96 -4.94 -7.88
C ARG A 3 -9.19 -4.53 -6.43
N ILE A 4 -8.11 -4.21 -5.74
CA ILE A 4 -8.19 -3.68 -4.37
C ILE A 4 -7.33 -2.43 -4.33
N LEU A 5 -7.95 -1.31 -3.98
CA LEU A 5 -7.26 -0.04 -3.84
C LEU A 5 -6.95 0.17 -2.37
N VAL A 6 -5.68 0.45 -2.07
CA VAL A 6 -5.24 0.72 -0.71
C VAL A 6 -4.75 2.16 -0.67
N ILE A 7 -5.34 2.97 0.20
CA ILE A 7 -4.93 4.35 0.41
C ILE A 7 -4.30 4.44 1.79
N LEU A 8 -2.98 4.59 1.82
CA LEU A 8 -2.22 4.65 3.06
C LEU A 8 -1.76 6.07 3.32
N THR A 9 -2.15 6.61 4.48
CA THR A 9 -1.71 7.93 4.92
C THR A 9 -0.90 7.74 6.20
N ILE A 10 0.33 8.25 6.22
CA ILE A 10 1.19 8.16 7.39
C ILE A 10 1.14 9.46 8.19
N ASP A 11 1.42 9.35 9.48
CA ASP A 11 1.46 10.50 10.38
C ASP A 11 2.86 11.13 10.29
N THR A 12 2.97 12.18 9.48
CA THR A 12 4.24 12.85 9.24
C THR A 12 4.68 13.75 10.39
N GLU A 13 3.80 14.01 11.35
CA GLU A 13 4.13 14.84 12.51
C GLU A 13 4.83 14.06 13.61
N ASN A 14 4.73 12.73 13.59
CA ASN A 14 5.27 11.87 14.64
C ASN A 14 6.15 10.75 14.06
N LEU A 15 7.01 11.10 13.10
CA LEU A 15 7.90 10.12 12.51
C LEU A 15 9.01 9.72 13.48
N PRO A 16 9.31 8.41 13.59
CA PRO A 16 10.41 7.97 14.43
C PRO A 16 11.77 8.39 13.87
N SER A 17 12.79 8.43 14.73
CA SER A 17 14.13 8.83 14.31
C SER A 17 14.73 7.91 13.26
N ASN A 18 14.30 6.65 13.20
CA ASN A 18 14.78 5.68 12.22
C ASN A 18 13.89 5.61 10.96
N PHE A 19 13.13 6.66 10.69
CA PHE A 19 12.24 6.70 9.54
C PHE A 19 12.95 6.35 8.22
N PRO A 20 14.17 6.86 7.94
CA PRO A 20 14.84 6.49 6.67
C PRO A 20 15.04 4.99 6.51
N GLU A 21 15.29 4.26 7.58
CA GLU A 21 15.43 2.80 7.53
C GLU A 21 14.08 2.14 7.30
N ILE A 22 13.03 2.65 7.93
CA ILE A 22 11.68 2.13 7.74
C ILE A 22 11.24 2.37 6.29
N LEU A 23 11.53 3.53 5.74
CA LEU A 23 11.21 3.85 4.34
C LEU A 23 11.93 2.88 3.39
N LYS A 24 13.20 2.62 3.64
CA LYS A 24 13.95 1.67 2.81
C LYS A 24 13.31 0.28 2.85
N HIS A 25 12.94 -0.19 4.03
CA HIS A 25 12.32 -1.49 4.19
C HIS A 25 10.94 -1.53 3.52
N GLU A 26 10.17 -0.45 3.63
CA GLU A 26 8.87 -0.32 2.96
C GLU A 26 9.03 -0.51 1.45
N ARG A 27 10.02 0.16 0.86
CA ARG A 27 10.25 0.06 -0.58
C ARG A 27 10.68 -1.34 -0.99
N GLU A 28 11.43 -2.04 -0.15
CA GLU A 28 11.82 -3.42 -0.41
C GLU A 28 10.60 -4.36 -0.42
N VAL A 29 9.70 -4.19 0.56
CA VAL A 29 8.49 -5.01 0.65
C VAL A 29 7.59 -4.77 -0.56
N VAL A 30 7.38 -3.51 -0.91
CA VAL A 30 6.52 -3.14 -2.04
C VAL A 30 7.12 -3.65 -3.36
N ALA A 31 8.44 -3.56 -3.52
CA ALA A 31 9.12 -4.09 -4.69
C ALA A 31 8.93 -5.61 -4.79
N GLN A 32 8.96 -6.30 -3.67
CA GLN A 32 8.72 -7.74 -3.65
C GLN A 32 7.29 -8.08 -4.07
N TRP A 33 6.31 -7.29 -3.62
CA TRP A 33 4.92 -7.46 -4.05
C TRP A 33 4.75 -7.28 -5.56
N LYS A 34 5.48 -6.33 -6.13
CA LYS A 34 5.49 -6.12 -7.57
C LYS A 34 6.06 -7.35 -8.29
N LYS A 35 7.15 -7.89 -7.77
CA LYS A 35 7.80 -9.06 -8.32
C LYS A 35 6.92 -10.30 -8.23
N GLU A 36 6.16 -10.44 -7.14
CA GLU A 36 5.22 -11.55 -6.96
C GLU A 36 3.97 -11.42 -7.82
N GLY A 37 3.73 -10.26 -8.42
CA GLY A 37 2.70 -10.08 -9.43
C GLY A 37 1.36 -9.56 -8.93
N PHE A 38 1.17 -9.33 -7.64
CA PHE A 38 -0.12 -8.84 -7.16
C PHE A 38 -0.15 -7.32 -6.92
N LEU A 39 0.97 -6.64 -6.94
CA LEU A 39 0.98 -5.18 -6.97
C LEU A 39 0.97 -4.73 -8.42
N GLU A 40 -0.14 -4.15 -8.85
CA GLU A 40 -0.28 -3.69 -10.23
C GLU A 40 0.33 -2.32 -10.42
N GLN A 41 0.02 -1.38 -9.54
CA GLN A 41 0.53 -0.02 -9.61
C GLN A 41 0.72 0.55 -8.22
N LEU A 42 1.69 1.45 -8.13
CA LEU A 42 1.98 2.20 -6.91
C LEU A 42 2.05 3.68 -7.26
N PHE A 43 1.29 4.49 -6.54
CA PHE A 43 1.30 5.94 -6.71
C PHE A 43 1.76 6.57 -5.40
N LEU A 44 2.71 7.50 -5.49
CA LEU A 44 3.15 8.28 -4.34
C LEU A 44 2.36 9.58 -4.29
N ARG A 45 1.99 10.00 -3.10
CA ARG A 45 1.23 11.23 -2.94
C ARG A 45 2.19 12.43 -3.00
N PRO A 46 1.84 13.49 -3.75
CA PRO A 46 2.72 14.67 -3.86
C PRO A 46 3.02 15.34 -2.53
N THR A 47 2.10 15.19 -1.57
CA THR A 47 2.27 15.73 -0.21
C THR A 47 3.25 14.92 0.64
N LYS A 48 3.79 13.82 0.09
CA LYS A 48 4.78 12.95 0.74
C LYS A 48 4.30 12.32 2.05
N ASN A 49 2.99 12.18 2.20
CA ASN A 49 2.39 11.62 3.40
C ASN A 49 1.73 10.26 3.18
N GLY A 50 2.11 9.56 2.11
CA GLY A 50 1.57 8.23 1.89
C GLY A 50 1.60 7.79 0.45
N ALA A 51 0.87 6.72 0.18
CA ALA A 51 0.87 6.09 -1.13
C ALA A 51 -0.51 5.48 -1.40
N VAL A 52 -0.76 5.23 -2.68
CA VAL A 52 -1.93 4.50 -3.14
C VAL A 52 -1.44 3.27 -3.88
N LEU A 53 -1.90 2.10 -3.47
CA LEU A 53 -1.52 0.84 -4.08
C LEU A 53 -2.72 0.21 -4.76
N LEU A 54 -2.52 -0.27 -5.98
CA LEU A 54 -3.55 -1.02 -6.70
C LEU A 54 -3.12 -2.47 -6.75
N LEU A 55 -3.89 -3.33 -6.07
CA LEU A 55 -3.61 -4.77 -5.97
C LEU A 55 -4.54 -5.55 -6.87
N LYS A 56 -4.06 -6.68 -7.36
CA LYS A 56 -4.81 -7.58 -8.24
C LYS A 56 -4.54 -9.04 -7.86
N ASP A 57 -5.42 -9.92 -8.30
CA ASP A 57 -5.26 -11.38 -8.20
C ASP A 57 -5.18 -11.90 -6.76
N ILE A 58 -5.67 -11.13 -5.80
CA ILE A 58 -5.81 -11.55 -4.42
C ILE A 58 -7.19 -11.13 -3.91
N ASP A 59 -7.68 -11.83 -2.89
CA ASP A 59 -8.96 -11.47 -2.28
C ASP A 59 -8.75 -10.43 -1.17
N LEU A 60 -9.87 -9.92 -0.64
CA LEU A 60 -9.84 -8.87 0.36
C LEU A 60 -9.17 -9.35 1.66
N GLU A 61 -9.42 -10.60 2.05
CA GLU A 61 -8.81 -11.17 3.26
C GLU A 61 -7.29 -11.20 3.13
N LYS A 62 -6.79 -11.66 1.99
CA LYS A 62 -5.36 -11.71 1.73
C LYS A 62 -4.76 -10.30 1.72
N ALA A 63 -5.46 -9.36 1.09
CA ALA A 63 -5.00 -7.97 1.05
C ALA A 63 -4.87 -7.40 2.46
N ASN A 64 -5.87 -7.62 3.31
CA ASN A 64 -5.83 -7.13 4.68
C ASN A 64 -4.68 -7.74 5.48
N GLN A 65 -4.38 -9.02 5.26
CA GLN A 65 -3.24 -9.67 5.90
C GLN A 65 -1.92 -9.06 5.44
N LEU A 66 -1.77 -8.86 4.13
CA LEU A 66 -0.53 -8.30 3.57
C LEU A 66 -0.27 -6.88 4.04
N ILE A 67 -1.31 -6.06 4.11
CA ILE A 67 -1.20 -4.67 4.51
C ILE A 67 -0.59 -4.54 5.91
N THR A 68 -0.95 -5.43 6.84
CA THR A 68 -0.40 -5.38 8.19
C THR A 68 1.10 -5.68 8.24
N THR A 69 1.65 -6.25 7.17
CA THR A 69 3.09 -6.53 7.10
C THR A 69 3.91 -5.37 6.55
N LEU A 70 3.24 -4.32 6.03
CA LEU A 70 3.96 -3.14 5.55
C LEU A 70 4.64 -2.43 6.71
N PRO A 71 5.93 -2.07 6.58
CA PRO A 71 6.59 -1.29 7.62
C PRO A 71 5.85 0.01 7.96
N PHE A 72 5.22 0.65 6.97
CA PHE A 72 4.44 1.86 7.19
C PHE A 72 3.13 1.63 7.92
N TYR A 73 2.71 0.38 8.09
CA TYR A 73 1.44 0.10 8.78
C TYR A 73 1.41 0.70 10.18
N GLN A 74 2.55 0.64 10.89
CA GLN A 74 2.64 1.18 12.25
C GLN A 74 2.73 2.70 12.27
N LEU A 75 3.04 3.32 11.14
CA LEU A 75 3.12 4.78 11.02
C LEU A 75 1.84 5.38 10.48
N LYS A 76 0.82 4.57 10.24
CA LYS A 76 -0.38 5.04 9.59
C LYS A 76 -1.15 6.02 10.46
N LYS A 77 -1.62 7.09 9.85
CA LYS A 77 -2.66 7.93 10.37
C LYS A 77 -4.02 7.37 9.99
N SER A 78 -4.12 6.87 8.77
CA SER A 78 -5.32 6.19 8.29
C SER A 78 -4.94 5.21 7.17
N ILE A 79 -5.80 4.22 6.98
CA ILE A 79 -5.67 3.32 5.86
C ILE A 79 -7.08 2.97 5.38
N GLU A 80 -7.28 3.06 4.07
CA GLU A 80 -8.54 2.69 3.43
C GLU A 80 -8.28 1.56 2.47
N VAL A 81 -9.15 0.56 2.50
CA VAL A 81 -9.04 -0.61 1.63
C VAL A 81 -10.36 -0.75 0.89
N LEU A 82 -10.34 -0.53 -0.42
CA LEU A 82 -11.52 -0.48 -1.25
C LEU A 82 -11.50 -1.59 -2.28
N PRO A 83 -12.37 -2.59 -2.15
CA PRO A 83 -12.52 -3.57 -3.24
C PRO A 83 -13.19 -2.90 -4.44
N LEU A 84 -12.66 -3.18 -5.62
CA LEU A 84 -13.11 -2.60 -6.87
C LEU A 84 -13.33 -3.69 -7.90
N ILE A 85 -14.25 -3.44 -8.80
CA ILE A 85 -14.47 -4.30 -9.97
C ILE A 85 -14.09 -3.46 -11.19
N LYS A 86 -13.12 -3.95 -11.95
CA LYS A 86 -12.71 -3.25 -13.16
C LYS A 86 -13.82 -3.37 -14.20
N ASP A 87 -14.27 -2.24 -14.71
CA ASP A 87 -15.24 -2.20 -15.79
C ASP A 87 -14.56 -2.61 -17.09
N GLN A 88 -15.03 -3.67 -17.71
CA GLN A 88 -14.39 -4.20 -18.90
C GLN A 88 -14.85 -3.51 -20.18
N GLU A 89 -15.90 -2.71 -20.11
CA GLU A 89 -16.39 -1.97 -21.27
C GLU A 89 -15.74 -0.59 -21.41
N ILE A 90 -15.15 -0.10 -20.36
CA ILE A 90 -14.44 1.18 -20.31
C ILE A 90 -12.93 0.91 -20.17
#